data_ae0539978fa0ceb4c0bd8bb305b42f2c
#
_entry.id   ae0539978fa0ceb4c0bd8bb305b42f2c
#
_cell.length_a   1.000
_cell.length_b   1.000
_cell.length_c   1.000
_cell.angle_alpha   90.00
_cell.angle_beta   90.00
_cell.angle_gamma   90.00
#
_symmetry.space_group_name_H-M   'P 1'
#
loop_
_entity.id
_entity.type
_entity.pdbx_description
1 polymer ?
#
loop_
_entity_poly.entity_id
_entity_poly.type
_entity_poly.pdbx_seq_one_letter_code
_entity_poly.pdbx_strand_id
1 'polypeptide(L)'
;MKKLISGMVCAALCVPFLVSCGGGGEKQSLKVYNAGEYIDTSLIPKFEKENNCTVVYETFDSNESMYTKIRSGEKYDIIIPSDYMIERLIKENSLQKIDVTKLKNYGGIIKSLLGQSFDPSNEYTVPYFWGSVGILYNKNEISKADLEKEGWNILKDTKYKGKLYMYDSERDSFMIALKALGYSLNTDKTEELDAAYNWLVEQNETMAPIYVGDEVIDSMISGNKDMAIVYSGDAAYIMSENPDLDYYEPFQGTNIWTDAMVMTKECTNTDLAYKFMDFMTDPENARANSEAVGYSSAVQSAFDEIRDTVYKDIDAYVPRQDGKKDEYFRYQEPEVKKYCAELWTKVKSHGA
;
A
#
# COMPACT_ATOMS: atom_id res chain seq x y z
N MET A 1 -19.87 64.94 52.09
CA MET A 1 -19.90 66.33 51.59
C MET A 1 -18.59 66.63 50.87
N LYS A 2 -18.76 67.30 49.74
CA LYS A 2 -17.76 67.96 48.90
C LYS A 2 -16.91 67.06 47.97
N LYS A 3 -17.29 67.13 46.69
CA LYS A 3 -16.57 66.76 45.47
C LYS A 3 -15.32 67.61 45.31
N LEU A 4 -14.24 67.04 44.81
CA LEU A 4 -13.19 67.77 44.10
C LEU A 4 -12.88 66.98 42.80
N ILE A 5 -13.14 67.71 41.73
CA ILE A 5 -12.84 67.33 40.35
C ILE A 5 -11.38 67.77 40.10
N SER A 6 -10.55 66.85 39.65
CA SER A 6 -9.22 67.22 39.16
C SER A 6 -9.10 66.67 37.74
N GLY A 7 -8.99 67.58 36.77
CA GLY A 7 -8.83 67.30 35.36
C GLY A 7 -7.44 66.78 35.09
N MET A 8 -7.38 65.70 34.28
CA MET A 8 -6.14 65.11 33.78
C MET A 8 -6.10 65.32 32.25
N VAL A 9 -5.13 66.12 31.86
CA VAL A 9 -4.82 66.45 30.47
C VAL A 9 -4.21 65.20 29.85
N CYS A 10 -4.89 64.61 28.83
CA CYS A 10 -4.33 63.56 27.99
C CYS A 10 -3.36 64.18 26.98
N ALA A 11 -2.07 63.99 27.18
CA ALA A 11 -1.05 64.18 26.16
C ALA A 11 -1.07 62.96 25.23
N ALA A 12 -1.54 63.16 24.01
CA ALA A 12 -1.50 62.14 22.96
C ALA A 12 -0.05 61.93 22.47
N LEU A 13 0.60 60.85 22.92
CA LEU A 13 1.85 60.35 22.35
C LEU A 13 1.52 59.57 21.07
N CYS A 14 1.72 60.21 19.91
CA CYS A 14 1.77 59.52 18.63
C CYS A 14 3.03 58.66 18.58
N VAL A 15 2.90 57.38 18.85
CA VAL A 15 3.92 56.38 18.54
C VAL A 15 3.74 56.00 17.06
N PRO A 16 4.73 56.22 16.19
CA PRO A 16 4.64 55.70 14.82
C PRO A 16 4.74 54.18 14.88
N PHE A 17 3.65 53.50 14.52
CA PHE A 17 3.68 52.08 14.19
C PHE A 17 4.58 51.93 12.96
N LEU A 18 5.82 51.49 13.19
CA LEU A 18 6.63 50.87 12.14
C LEU A 18 5.95 49.55 11.77
N VAL A 19 5.14 49.63 10.71
CA VAL A 19 4.68 48.41 10.01
C VAL A 19 5.93 47.77 9.41
N SER A 20 6.50 46.82 10.15
CA SER A 20 7.50 45.91 9.64
C SER A 20 6.77 45.05 8.59
N CYS A 21 6.88 45.41 7.32
CA CYS A 21 6.60 44.53 6.21
C CYS A 21 7.63 43.39 6.20
N GLY A 22 7.53 42.49 7.15
CA GLY A 22 8.09 41.15 7.07
C GLY A 22 7.17 40.34 6.19
N GLY A 23 7.50 40.22 4.90
CA GLY A 23 6.83 39.33 3.96
C GLY A 23 7.08 37.88 4.32
N GLY A 24 6.47 37.41 5.38
CA GLY A 24 6.26 35.98 5.66
C GLY A 24 4.95 35.59 5.00
N GLY A 25 4.97 35.31 3.69
CA GLY A 25 3.86 34.65 3.04
C GLY A 25 3.59 33.36 3.82
N GLU A 26 2.32 33.05 4.09
CA GLU A 26 1.92 31.78 4.67
C GLU A 26 2.57 30.65 3.86
N LYS A 27 3.32 29.75 4.53
CA LYS A 27 3.94 28.62 3.83
C LYS A 27 2.86 27.80 3.17
N GLN A 28 3.06 27.45 1.91
CA GLN A 28 2.17 26.52 1.22
C GLN A 28 2.12 25.20 1.98
N SER A 29 0.96 24.58 2.04
CA SER A 29 0.74 23.30 2.68
C SER A 29 0.33 22.25 1.66
N LEU A 30 0.83 21.03 1.82
CA LEU A 30 0.45 19.84 1.06
C LEU A 30 -0.07 18.80 2.02
N LYS A 31 -1.28 18.29 1.79
CA LYS A 31 -1.89 17.26 2.62
C LYS A 31 -1.77 15.91 1.92
N VAL A 32 -0.98 14.99 2.51
CA VAL A 32 -0.69 13.66 1.96
C VAL A 32 -1.28 12.59 2.86
N TYR A 33 -1.99 11.61 2.28
CA TYR A 33 -2.59 10.49 2.99
C TYR A 33 -2.10 9.17 2.41
N ASN A 34 -1.32 8.44 3.19
CA ASN A 34 -0.63 7.22 2.77
C ASN A 34 -0.99 6.05 3.71
N ALA A 35 -0.58 4.84 3.34
CA ALA A 35 -0.64 3.70 4.26
C ALA A 35 0.32 3.89 5.45
N GLY A 36 0.07 3.19 6.55
CA GLY A 36 0.98 3.12 7.69
C GLY A 36 2.32 2.49 7.29
N GLU A 37 3.43 2.90 7.93
CA GLU A 37 4.78 2.35 7.71
C GLU A 37 5.22 2.31 6.23
N TYR A 38 4.79 3.28 5.41
CA TYR A 38 4.88 3.23 3.96
C TYR A 38 5.65 4.39 3.33
N ILE A 39 6.50 5.06 4.12
CA ILE A 39 7.43 6.11 3.68
C ILE A 39 8.64 6.19 4.61
N ASP A 40 9.81 6.46 4.05
CA ASP A 40 10.92 7.00 4.85
C ASP A 40 10.55 8.40 5.35
N THR A 41 10.24 8.48 6.63
CA THR A 41 9.77 9.73 7.27
C THR A 41 10.80 10.85 7.20
N SER A 42 12.09 10.57 6.96
CA SER A 42 13.14 11.58 6.79
C SER A 42 13.00 12.37 5.48
N LEU A 43 12.29 11.82 4.50
CA LEU A 43 12.02 12.48 3.22
C LEU A 43 11.04 13.66 3.36
N ILE A 44 10.16 13.63 4.36
CA ILE A 44 9.17 14.70 4.58
C ILE A 44 9.88 16.03 4.90
N PRO A 45 10.71 16.15 5.96
CA PRO A 45 11.41 17.40 6.24
C PRO A 45 12.42 17.79 5.14
N LYS A 46 12.98 16.83 4.37
CA LYS A 46 13.80 17.13 3.20
C LYS A 46 12.98 17.88 2.15
N PHE A 47 11.81 17.35 1.79
CA PHE A 47 10.90 17.99 0.83
C PHE A 47 10.44 19.38 1.29
N GLU A 48 10.03 19.51 2.56
CA GLU A 48 9.59 20.78 3.16
C GLU A 48 10.67 21.87 3.06
N LYS A 49 11.92 21.50 3.35
CA LYS A 49 13.06 22.41 3.28
C LYS A 49 13.34 22.84 1.84
N GLU A 50 13.32 21.91 0.89
CA GLU A 50 13.61 22.19 -0.52
C GLU A 50 12.54 23.07 -1.18
N ASN A 51 11.28 22.95 -0.73
CA ASN A 51 10.16 23.64 -1.35
C ASN A 51 9.57 24.78 -0.51
N ASN A 52 10.17 25.08 0.66
CA ASN A 52 9.69 26.08 1.61
C ASN A 52 8.18 25.93 1.91
N CYS A 53 7.75 24.72 2.22
CA CYS A 53 6.36 24.33 2.45
C CYS A 53 6.21 23.57 3.77
N THR A 54 4.98 23.16 4.07
CA THR A 54 4.64 22.21 5.14
C THR A 54 3.90 21.03 4.55
N VAL A 55 4.25 19.80 4.94
CA VAL A 55 3.53 18.59 4.59
C VAL A 55 2.73 18.11 5.79
N VAL A 56 1.42 18.08 5.65
CA VAL A 56 0.53 17.41 6.61
C VAL A 56 0.39 15.97 6.17
N TYR A 57 1.17 15.10 6.80
CA TYR A 57 1.21 13.68 6.49
C TYR A 57 0.33 12.89 7.45
N GLU A 58 -0.64 12.18 6.94
CA GLU A 58 -1.54 11.31 7.69
C GLU A 58 -1.47 9.88 7.13
N THR A 59 -1.81 8.88 7.96
CA THR A 59 -1.80 7.47 7.56
C THR A 59 -3.16 6.81 7.72
N PHE A 60 -3.40 5.79 6.89
CA PHE A 60 -4.58 4.92 6.96
C PHE A 60 -4.19 3.45 7.14
N ASP A 61 -5.07 2.68 7.77
CA ASP A 61 -4.87 1.25 8.00
C ASP A 61 -5.33 0.39 6.81
N SER A 62 -6.25 0.90 5.98
CA SER A 62 -6.76 0.20 4.80
C SER A 62 -7.31 1.17 3.76
N ASN A 63 -7.33 0.75 2.49
CA ASN A 63 -7.94 1.51 1.40
C ASN A 63 -9.42 1.82 1.67
N GLU A 64 -10.13 0.93 2.36
CA GLU A 64 -11.54 1.10 2.74
C GLU A 64 -11.71 2.19 3.80
N SER A 65 -10.85 2.24 4.82
CA SER A 65 -10.86 3.30 5.84
C SER A 65 -10.50 4.66 5.23
N MET A 66 -9.48 4.70 4.37
CA MET A 66 -9.09 5.87 3.58
C MET A 66 -10.27 6.39 2.75
N TYR A 67 -10.91 5.50 1.96
CA TYR A 67 -12.06 5.85 1.14
C TYR A 67 -13.23 6.41 1.96
N THR A 68 -13.55 5.77 3.08
CA THR A 68 -14.61 6.21 3.99
C THR A 68 -14.35 7.62 4.52
N LYS A 69 -13.11 7.92 4.90
CA LYS A 69 -12.70 9.22 5.41
C LYS A 69 -12.82 10.31 4.36
N ILE A 70 -12.37 10.05 3.12
CA ILE A 70 -12.54 10.97 1.99
C ILE A 70 -14.02 11.22 1.68
N ARG A 71 -14.84 10.16 1.67
CA ARG A 71 -16.28 10.28 1.44
C ARG A 71 -17.02 11.01 2.55
N SER A 72 -16.47 11.07 3.75
CA SER A 72 -17.02 11.86 4.86
C SER A 72 -16.75 13.36 4.74
N GLY A 73 -15.94 13.77 3.76
CA GLY A 73 -15.64 15.18 3.45
C GLY A 73 -14.24 15.65 3.84
N GLU A 74 -13.39 14.76 4.37
CA GLU A 74 -11.97 15.07 4.60
C GLU A 74 -11.25 15.27 3.26
N LYS A 75 -10.38 16.29 3.23
CA LYS A 75 -9.71 16.72 2.00
C LYS A 75 -8.22 16.43 2.08
N TYR A 76 -7.71 15.87 1.02
CA TYR A 76 -6.29 15.59 0.81
C TYR A 76 -5.88 16.05 -0.59
N ASP A 77 -4.62 16.45 -0.76
CA ASP A 77 -4.06 16.80 -2.07
C ASP A 77 -3.61 15.53 -2.80
N ILE A 78 -2.83 14.69 -2.11
CA ILE A 78 -2.32 13.43 -2.62
C ILE A 78 -2.78 12.30 -1.70
N ILE A 79 -3.18 11.19 -2.30
CA ILE A 79 -3.39 9.92 -1.63
C ILE A 79 -2.60 8.83 -2.36
N ILE A 80 -2.25 7.76 -1.64
CA ILE A 80 -1.46 6.65 -2.21
C ILE A 80 -2.22 5.33 -2.01
N PRO A 81 -3.27 5.08 -2.80
CA PRO A 81 -4.07 3.87 -2.74
C PRO A 81 -3.54 2.77 -3.66
N SER A 82 -4.08 1.56 -3.46
CA SER A 82 -3.85 0.42 -4.34
C SER A 82 -4.71 0.48 -5.62
N ASP A 83 -4.30 -0.26 -6.61
CA ASP A 83 -4.87 -0.37 -7.96
C ASP A 83 -6.41 -0.43 -8.03
N TYR A 84 -7.05 -1.34 -7.31
CA TYR A 84 -8.51 -1.49 -7.31
C TYR A 84 -9.25 -0.27 -6.73
N MET A 85 -8.63 0.40 -5.76
CA MET A 85 -9.18 1.62 -5.19
C MET A 85 -8.98 2.82 -6.14
N ILE A 86 -7.84 2.86 -6.83
CA ILE A 86 -7.60 3.82 -7.92
C ILE A 86 -8.66 3.65 -9.00
N GLU A 87 -8.93 2.42 -9.46
CA GLU A 87 -9.99 2.15 -10.45
C GLU A 87 -11.35 2.68 -9.99
N ARG A 88 -11.70 2.47 -8.73
CA ARG A 88 -12.92 3.00 -8.11
C ARG A 88 -12.96 4.52 -8.14
N LEU A 89 -11.90 5.18 -7.68
CA LEU A 89 -11.84 6.64 -7.58
C LEU A 89 -11.88 7.30 -8.97
N ILE A 90 -11.30 6.66 -10.00
CA ILE A 90 -11.43 7.10 -11.40
C ILE A 90 -12.87 7.00 -11.88
N LYS A 91 -13.51 5.83 -11.67
CA LYS A 91 -14.94 5.63 -12.05
C LYS A 91 -15.88 6.64 -11.39
N GLU A 92 -15.60 7.00 -10.13
CA GLU A 92 -16.37 7.99 -9.36
C GLU A 92 -15.98 9.44 -9.68
N ASN A 93 -15.04 9.67 -10.62
CA ASN A 93 -14.53 11.01 -10.98
C ASN A 93 -14.00 11.78 -9.75
N SER A 94 -13.35 11.09 -8.84
CA SER A 94 -12.80 11.62 -7.58
C SER A 94 -11.34 12.07 -7.69
N LEU A 95 -10.68 11.87 -8.84
CA LEU A 95 -9.29 12.21 -9.09
C LEU A 95 -9.15 13.30 -10.14
N GLN A 96 -8.05 14.07 -10.06
CA GLN A 96 -7.59 14.95 -11.12
C GLN A 96 -6.68 14.19 -12.08
N LYS A 97 -6.69 14.57 -13.36
CA LYS A 97 -5.71 14.07 -14.32
C LYS A 97 -4.32 14.64 -14.02
N ILE A 98 -3.32 13.82 -14.18
CA ILE A 98 -1.91 14.17 -14.05
C ILE A 98 -1.31 14.37 -15.44
N ASP A 99 -0.71 15.52 -15.65
CA ASP A 99 0.11 15.77 -16.84
C ASP A 99 1.53 15.27 -16.56
N VAL A 100 1.80 14.04 -16.97
CA VAL A 100 3.08 13.38 -16.75
C VAL A 100 4.28 14.11 -17.38
N THR A 101 4.03 15.01 -18.36
CA THR A 101 5.12 15.82 -18.96
C THR A 101 5.69 16.88 -18.02
N LYS A 102 5.00 17.17 -16.92
CA LYS A 102 5.46 18.05 -15.83
C LYS A 102 6.37 17.34 -14.83
N LEU A 103 6.47 16.01 -14.88
CA LEU A 103 7.26 15.19 -13.99
C LEU A 103 8.59 14.83 -14.68
N LYS A 104 9.70 15.36 -14.17
CA LYS A 104 11.04 15.15 -14.74
C LYS A 104 11.49 13.69 -14.65
N ASN A 105 11.12 13.04 -13.53
CA ASN A 105 11.55 11.70 -13.19
C ASN A 105 10.62 10.60 -13.70
N TYR A 106 9.46 10.96 -14.28
CA TYR A 106 8.46 9.99 -14.77
C TYR A 106 9.02 8.98 -15.79
N GLY A 107 9.96 9.42 -16.63
CA GLY A 107 10.64 8.54 -17.59
C GLY A 107 11.49 7.43 -16.96
N GLY A 108 11.79 7.52 -15.67
CA GLY A 108 12.48 6.50 -14.86
C GLY A 108 11.57 5.43 -14.27
N ILE A 109 10.25 5.54 -14.41
CA ILE A 109 9.29 4.54 -13.93
C ILE A 109 9.43 3.24 -14.75
N ILE A 110 9.38 2.10 -14.06
CA ILE A 110 9.40 0.75 -14.65
C ILE A 110 8.26 0.63 -15.66
N LYS A 111 8.60 0.32 -16.91
CA LYS A 111 7.64 0.33 -18.02
C LYS A 111 6.48 -0.66 -17.85
N SER A 112 6.74 -1.81 -17.23
CA SER A 112 5.70 -2.82 -16.97
C SER A 112 4.65 -2.36 -15.94
N LEU A 113 4.90 -1.30 -15.19
CA LEU A 113 3.94 -0.72 -14.25
C LEU A 113 3.05 0.36 -14.88
N LEU A 114 3.31 0.72 -16.13
CA LEU A 114 2.53 1.72 -16.87
C LEU A 114 1.46 1.05 -17.75
N GLY A 115 0.38 1.77 -18.03
CA GLY A 115 -0.71 1.31 -18.90
C GLY A 115 -1.52 0.16 -18.30
N GLN A 116 -1.56 0.05 -16.98
CA GLN A 116 -2.28 -1.01 -16.29
C GLN A 116 -3.80 -0.86 -16.43
N SER A 117 -4.51 -1.96 -16.20
CA SER A 117 -5.97 -2.02 -16.43
C SER A 117 -6.78 -1.00 -15.62
N PHE A 118 -6.26 -0.54 -14.49
CA PHE A 118 -6.89 0.47 -13.65
C PHE A 118 -6.67 1.91 -14.15
N ASP A 119 -5.59 2.18 -14.91
CA ASP A 119 -5.29 3.47 -15.57
C ASP A 119 -4.58 3.26 -16.91
N PRO A 120 -5.27 2.77 -17.95
CA PRO A 120 -4.65 2.37 -19.22
C PRO A 120 -3.95 3.51 -19.98
N SER A 121 -4.32 4.73 -19.69
CA SER A 121 -3.77 5.92 -20.34
C SER A 121 -2.68 6.63 -19.53
N ASN A 122 -2.38 6.14 -18.31
CA ASN A 122 -1.49 6.78 -17.33
C ASN A 122 -1.85 8.26 -17.08
N GLU A 123 -3.16 8.55 -16.99
CA GLU A 123 -3.66 9.91 -16.82
C GLU A 123 -3.89 10.28 -15.34
N TYR A 124 -3.85 9.33 -14.41
CA TYR A 124 -4.23 9.56 -13.02
C TYR A 124 -3.17 9.13 -12.01
N THR A 125 -2.19 8.32 -12.44
CA THR A 125 -1.29 7.62 -11.51
C THR A 125 0.18 7.95 -11.76
N VAL A 126 0.93 8.03 -10.65
CA VAL A 126 2.38 7.94 -10.63
C VAL A 126 2.74 6.74 -9.74
N PRO A 127 3.17 5.60 -10.31
CA PRO A 127 3.51 4.40 -9.55
C PRO A 127 4.50 4.69 -8.42
N TYR A 128 4.26 4.07 -7.28
CA TYR A 128 4.99 4.30 -6.03
C TYR A 128 5.75 3.05 -5.59
N PHE A 129 5.02 2.01 -5.16
CA PHE A 129 5.54 0.68 -4.89
C PHE A 129 4.72 -0.38 -5.63
N TRP A 130 5.29 -1.57 -5.76
CA TRP A 130 4.62 -2.69 -6.41
C TRP A 130 5.09 -4.01 -5.81
N GLY A 131 4.30 -5.07 -6.01
CA GLY A 131 4.61 -6.36 -5.43
C GLY A 131 3.65 -7.46 -5.82
N SER A 132 3.75 -8.55 -5.08
CA SER A 132 2.89 -9.73 -5.18
C SER A 132 2.49 -10.25 -3.81
N VAL A 133 1.63 -11.25 -3.78
CA VAL A 133 1.31 -12.04 -2.58
C VAL A 133 1.84 -13.45 -2.79
N GLY A 134 2.49 -14.02 -1.76
CA GLY A 134 3.03 -15.36 -1.86
C GLY A 134 3.11 -16.08 -0.52
N ILE A 135 3.80 -17.21 -0.54
CA ILE A 135 4.05 -18.06 0.62
C ILE A 135 5.48 -17.85 1.09
N LEU A 136 5.65 -17.22 2.24
CA LEU A 136 6.91 -17.21 2.98
C LEU A 136 7.00 -18.53 3.75
N TYR A 137 8.15 -19.21 3.68
CA TYR A 137 8.28 -20.53 4.30
C TYR A 137 9.68 -20.80 4.85
N ASN A 138 9.77 -21.60 5.90
CA ASN A 138 11.04 -22.08 6.45
C ASN A 138 11.57 -23.25 5.60
N LYS A 139 12.71 -23.06 4.94
CA LYS A 139 13.36 -24.07 4.06
C LYS A 139 13.72 -25.36 4.76
N ASN A 140 13.92 -25.33 6.09
CA ASN A 140 14.29 -26.50 6.87
C ASN A 140 13.07 -27.36 7.24
N GLU A 141 11.85 -26.80 7.21
CA GLU A 141 10.61 -27.41 7.67
C GLU A 141 9.63 -27.72 6.53
N ILE A 142 9.63 -26.91 5.49
CA ILE A 142 8.72 -27.00 4.35
C ILE A 142 9.49 -27.40 3.10
N SER A 143 9.03 -28.45 2.43
CA SER A 143 9.65 -28.94 1.20
C SER A 143 9.35 -28.01 0.02
N LYS A 144 10.39 -27.46 -0.63
CA LYS A 144 10.24 -26.73 -1.89
C LYS A 144 9.55 -27.55 -2.98
N ALA A 145 9.83 -28.85 -3.02
CA ALA A 145 9.18 -29.77 -3.98
C ALA A 145 7.67 -29.91 -3.73
N ASP A 146 7.22 -29.85 -2.46
CA ASP A 146 5.79 -29.85 -2.14
C ASP A 146 5.14 -28.52 -2.58
N LEU A 147 5.80 -27.39 -2.34
CA LEU A 147 5.33 -26.08 -2.81
C LEU A 147 5.19 -26.03 -4.34
N GLU A 148 6.20 -26.48 -5.07
CA GLU A 148 6.21 -26.49 -6.53
C GLU A 148 5.15 -27.46 -7.11
N LYS A 149 4.86 -28.56 -6.42
CA LYS A 149 3.84 -29.53 -6.81
C LYS A 149 2.42 -29.03 -6.52
N GLU A 150 2.20 -28.43 -5.36
CA GLU A 150 0.86 -28.14 -4.83
C GLU A 150 0.44 -26.69 -5.02
N GLY A 151 1.41 -25.78 -5.06
CA GLY A 151 1.13 -24.35 -5.11
C GLY A 151 0.27 -23.91 -3.92
N TRP A 152 -0.84 -23.20 -4.16
CA TRP A 152 -1.77 -22.78 -3.10
C TRP A 152 -2.42 -23.96 -2.35
N ASN A 153 -2.49 -25.16 -2.95
CA ASN A 153 -3.10 -26.31 -2.27
C ASN A 153 -2.27 -26.85 -1.10
N ILE A 154 -0.98 -26.48 -0.98
CA ILE A 154 -0.17 -26.80 0.20
C ILE A 154 -0.79 -26.26 1.50
N LEU A 155 -1.58 -25.19 1.38
CA LEU A 155 -2.31 -24.59 2.51
C LEU A 155 -3.45 -25.46 3.04
N LYS A 156 -3.68 -26.64 2.42
CA LYS A 156 -4.59 -27.70 2.86
C LYS A 156 -3.88 -29.03 3.13
N ASP A 157 -2.57 -29.11 2.94
CA ASP A 157 -1.81 -30.33 3.25
C ASP A 157 -1.67 -30.48 4.78
N THR A 158 -2.39 -31.45 5.32
CA THR A 158 -2.43 -31.73 6.76
C THR A 158 -1.08 -32.10 7.36
N LYS A 159 -0.07 -32.44 6.55
CA LYS A 159 1.33 -32.59 6.96
C LYS A 159 1.85 -31.34 7.66
N TYR A 160 1.34 -30.17 7.27
CA TYR A 160 1.76 -28.86 7.79
C TYR A 160 0.74 -28.23 8.75
N LYS A 161 -0.18 -29.03 9.29
CA LYS A 161 -1.22 -28.54 10.23
C LYS A 161 -0.62 -27.79 11.40
N GLY A 162 -1.20 -26.61 11.69
CA GLY A 162 -0.80 -25.76 12.81
C GLY A 162 0.46 -24.93 12.56
N LYS A 163 1.07 -25.02 11.37
CA LYS A 163 2.32 -24.35 10.99
C LYS A 163 2.10 -23.07 10.15
N LEU A 164 0.86 -22.57 10.04
CA LEU A 164 0.45 -21.56 9.08
C LEU A 164 -0.05 -20.28 9.72
N TYR A 165 0.48 -19.13 9.29
CA TYR A 165 -0.16 -17.83 9.39
C TYR A 165 -0.89 -17.48 8.09
N MET A 166 -2.16 -17.09 8.21
CA MET A 166 -2.93 -16.47 7.12
C MET A 166 -3.05 -14.97 7.38
N TYR A 167 -2.93 -14.16 6.35
CA TYR A 167 -3.18 -12.73 6.48
C TYR A 167 -4.67 -12.48 6.74
N ASP A 168 -5.02 -11.66 7.74
CA ASP A 168 -6.43 -11.35 8.08
C ASP A 168 -7.03 -10.37 7.07
N SER A 169 -7.09 -10.81 5.83
CA SER A 169 -7.64 -10.10 4.70
C SER A 169 -8.64 -10.98 3.96
N GLU A 170 -9.90 -10.50 3.86
CA GLU A 170 -10.95 -11.12 3.05
C GLU A 170 -10.48 -11.30 1.61
N ARG A 171 -9.98 -10.22 1.01
CA ARG A 171 -9.62 -10.16 -0.40
C ARG A 171 -8.49 -11.13 -0.74
N ASP A 172 -7.43 -11.16 0.05
CA ASP A 172 -6.30 -12.06 -0.19
C ASP A 172 -6.66 -13.52 0.07
N SER A 173 -7.46 -13.81 1.10
CA SER A 173 -7.94 -15.17 1.37
C SER A 173 -8.81 -15.71 0.23
N PHE A 174 -9.75 -14.92 -0.29
CA PHE A 174 -10.54 -15.31 -1.47
C PHE A 174 -9.68 -15.45 -2.71
N MET A 175 -8.69 -14.56 -2.93
CA MET A 175 -7.72 -14.68 -4.02
C MET A 175 -7.02 -16.04 -4.00
N ILE A 176 -6.50 -16.45 -2.86
CA ILE A 176 -5.80 -17.73 -2.67
C ILE A 176 -6.71 -18.90 -3.07
N ALA A 177 -7.92 -18.94 -2.53
CA ALA A 177 -8.87 -20.01 -2.80
C ALA A 177 -9.29 -20.07 -4.29
N LEU A 178 -9.59 -18.92 -4.88
CA LEU A 178 -9.96 -18.80 -6.30
C LEU A 178 -8.81 -19.26 -7.20
N LYS A 179 -7.58 -18.83 -6.92
CA LYS A 179 -6.40 -19.27 -7.68
C LYS A 179 -6.10 -20.75 -7.50
N ALA A 180 -6.25 -21.29 -6.30
CA ALA A 180 -6.13 -22.72 -6.04
C ALA A 180 -7.12 -23.56 -6.87
N LEU A 181 -8.34 -23.02 -7.08
CA LEU A 181 -9.39 -23.63 -7.87
C LEU A 181 -9.28 -23.33 -9.38
N GLY A 182 -8.35 -22.48 -9.80
CA GLY A 182 -8.12 -22.11 -11.19
C GLY A 182 -9.06 -21.03 -11.74
N TYR A 183 -9.72 -20.28 -10.84
CA TYR A 183 -10.59 -19.16 -11.20
C TYR A 183 -9.83 -17.82 -11.23
N SER A 184 -10.45 -16.80 -11.84
CA SER A 184 -9.98 -15.42 -11.72
C SER A 184 -10.19 -14.91 -10.29
N LEU A 185 -9.21 -14.16 -9.76
CA LEU A 185 -9.38 -13.49 -8.47
C LEU A 185 -10.43 -12.34 -8.52
N ASN A 186 -10.85 -11.97 -9.74
CA ASN A 186 -11.84 -10.92 -9.99
C ASN A 186 -13.22 -11.47 -10.39
N THR A 187 -13.48 -12.75 -10.16
CA THR A 187 -14.79 -13.32 -10.50
C THR A 187 -15.92 -12.65 -9.72
N ASP A 188 -17.06 -12.46 -10.38
CA ASP A 188 -18.33 -12.02 -9.81
C ASP A 188 -19.39 -13.14 -9.77
N LYS A 189 -19.00 -14.36 -10.18
CA LYS A 189 -19.91 -15.52 -10.23
C LYS A 189 -20.08 -16.14 -8.85
N THR A 190 -21.31 -16.16 -8.39
CA THR A 190 -21.67 -16.73 -7.08
C THR A 190 -21.16 -18.15 -6.88
N GLU A 191 -21.24 -18.99 -7.92
CA GLU A 191 -20.81 -20.40 -7.86
C GLU A 191 -19.29 -20.53 -7.63
N GLU A 192 -18.48 -19.63 -8.21
CA GLU A 192 -17.03 -19.62 -8.02
C GLU A 192 -16.67 -19.06 -6.64
N LEU A 193 -17.41 -18.06 -6.16
CA LEU A 193 -17.25 -17.50 -4.80
C LEU A 193 -17.66 -18.52 -3.72
N ASP A 194 -18.73 -19.29 -3.93
CA ASP A 194 -19.14 -20.37 -3.04
C ASP A 194 -18.12 -21.51 -3.02
N ALA A 195 -17.53 -21.84 -4.16
CA ALA A 195 -16.46 -22.84 -4.23
C ALA A 195 -15.21 -22.36 -3.44
N ALA A 196 -14.85 -21.08 -3.57
CA ALA A 196 -13.75 -20.48 -2.80
C ALA A 196 -14.05 -20.47 -1.28
N TYR A 197 -15.27 -20.12 -0.89
CA TYR A 197 -15.72 -20.21 0.49
C TYR A 197 -15.56 -21.64 1.06
N ASN A 198 -16.04 -22.64 0.35
CA ASN A 198 -15.93 -24.03 0.77
C ASN A 198 -14.47 -24.47 0.90
N TRP A 199 -13.59 -24.02 -0.02
CA TRP A 199 -12.15 -24.25 0.04
C TRP A 199 -11.52 -23.65 1.30
N LEU A 200 -11.91 -22.41 1.65
CA LEU A 200 -11.42 -21.70 2.85
C LEU A 200 -11.93 -22.34 4.14
N VAL A 201 -13.20 -22.81 4.19
CA VAL A 201 -13.75 -23.53 5.35
C VAL A 201 -12.97 -24.81 5.58
N GLU A 202 -12.77 -25.62 4.53
CA GLU A 202 -11.99 -26.86 4.63
C GLU A 202 -10.55 -26.59 5.07
N GLN A 203 -9.90 -25.54 4.53
CA GLN A 203 -8.57 -25.13 4.93
C GLN A 203 -8.53 -24.73 6.41
N ASN A 204 -9.51 -23.97 6.89
CA ASN A 204 -9.59 -23.55 8.28
C ASN A 204 -9.75 -24.74 9.23
N GLU A 205 -10.66 -25.68 8.93
CA GLU A 205 -10.91 -26.88 9.72
C GLU A 205 -9.72 -27.84 9.73
N THR A 206 -9.05 -28.02 8.59
CA THR A 206 -7.96 -28.99 8.45
C THR A 206 -6.63 -28.47 8.96
N MET A 207 -6.30 -27.20 8.72
CA MET A 207 -4.99 -26.63 8.98
C MET A 207 -4.90 -25.84 10.30
N ALA A 208 -6.03 -25.37 10.82
CA ALA A 208 -6.09 -24.50 12.00
C ALA A 208 -5.12 -23.28 11.88
N PRO A 209 -5.23 -22.47 10.83
CA PRO A 209 -4.36 -21.31 10.64
C PRO A 209 -4.59 -20.27 11.73
N ILE A 210 -3.58 -19.43 11.97
CA ILE A 210 -3.74 -18.23 12.79
C ILE A 210 -3.82 -17.05 11.82
N TYR A 211 -4.89 -16.27 11.93
CA TYR A 211 -5.07 -15.05 11.16
C TYR A 211 -4.33 -13.91 11.84
N VAL A 212 -3.50 -13.20 11.10
CA VAL A 212 -2.59 -12.15 11.57
C VAL A 212 -2.62 -10.92 10.68
N GLY A 213 -2.25 -9.78 11.24
CA GLY A 213 -1.91 -8.56 10.51
C GLY A 213 -0.39 -8.42 10.37
N ASP A 214 0.11 -7.19 10.52
CA ASP A 214 1.53 -6.86 10.37
C ASP A 214 2.42 -7.53 11.43
N GLU A 215 1.85 -8.04 12.54
CA GLU A 215 2.56 -8.86 13.53
C GLU A 215 3.15 -10.16 12.94
N VAL A 216 2.76 -10.54 11.73
CA VAL A 216 3.38 -11.65 10.99
C VAL A 216 4.87 -11.43 10.78
N ILE A 217 5.32 -10.20 10.61
CA ILE A 217 6.71 -9.83 10.35
C ILE A 217 7.60 -10.32 11.51
N ASP A 218 7.37 -9.80 12.71
CA ASP A 218 8.14 -10.19 13.89
C ASP A 218 7.99 -11.67 14.23
N SER A 219 6.80 -12.22 14.01
CA SER A 219 6.50 -13.62 14.29
C SER A 219 7.28 -14.58 13.38
N MET A 220 7.41 -14.26 12.08
CA MET A 220 8.17 -15.08 11.13
C MET A 220 9.68 -14.89 11.30
N ILE A 221 10.17 -13.68 11.59
CA ILE A 221 11.57 -13.44 11.94
C ILE A 221 11.97 -14.32 13.15
N SER A 222 11.09 -14.41 14.15
CA SER A 222 11.31 -15.21 15.37
C SER A 222 11.12 -16.72 15.16
N GLY A 223 10.68 -17.19 13.99
CA GLY A 223 10.45 -18.61 13.70
C GLY A 223 9.27 -19.23 14.43
N ASN A 224 8.22 -18.46 14.75
CA ASN A 224 7.06 -18.96 15.50
C ASN A 224 6.16 -19.90 14.67
N LYS A 225 6.22 -19.82 13.33
CA LYS A 225 5.55 -20.71 12.37
C LYS A 225 6.46 -21.00 11.20
N ASP A 226 6.10 -22.00 10.41
CA ASP A 226 6.91 -22.46 9.28
C ASP A 226 6.41 -21.94 7.93
N MET A 227 5.17 -21.44 7.85
CA MET A 227 4.58 -20.81 6.67
C MET A 227 3.76 -19.58 7.04
N ALA A 228 3.79 -18.59 6.16
CA ALA A 228 2.91 -17.42 6.24
C ALA A 228 2.53 -16.93 4.84
N ILE A 229 1.30 -16.41 4.72
CA ILE A 229 0.91 -15.63 3.56
C ILE A 229 1.31 -14.19 3.82
N VAL A 230 2.14 -13.62 2.94
CA VAL A 230 2.66 -12.26 3.09
C VAL A 230 2.81 -11.56 1.74
N TYR A 231 2.90 -10.24 1.77
CA TYR A 231 3.31 -9.44 0.63
C TYR A 231 4.81 -9.58 0.36
N SER A 232 5.21 -9.45 -0.88
CA SER A 232 6.61 -9.64 -1.30
C SER A 232 7.60 -8.69 -0.63
N GLY A 233 7.19 -7.46 -0.29
CA GLY A 233 8.03 -6.51 0.44
C GLY A 233 8.29 -6.96 1.88
N ASP A 234 7.24 -7.39 2.60
CA ASP A 234 7.39 -7.96 3.94
C ASP A 234 8.26 -9.21 3.90
N ALA A 235 8.05 -10.08 2.89
CA ALA A 235 8.89 -11.27 2.70
C ALA A 235 10.36 -10.89 2.51
N ALA A 236 10.66 -9.89 1.69
CA ALA A 236 12.03 -9.44 1.45
C ALA A 236 12.70 -8.95 2.75
N TYR A 237 11.98 -8.15 3.52
CA TYR A 237 12.48 -7.68 4.82
C TYR A 237 12.67 -8.85 5.81
N ILE A 238 11.68 -9.72 5.95
CA ILE A 238 11.76 -10.88 6.85
C ILE A 238 12.92 -11.81 6.47
N MET A 239 13.12 -12.07 5.18
CA MET A 239 14.21 -12.91 4.68
C MET A 239 15.59 -12.28 4.92
N SER A 240 15.68 -10.95 4.93
CA SER A 240 16.94 -10.24 5.27
C SER A 240 17.32 -10.43 6.76
N GLU A 241 16.36 -10.59 7.64
CA GLU A 241 16.54 -10.80 9.08
C GLU A 241 16.63 -12.29 9.45
N ASN A 242 16.00 -13.18 8.67
CA ASN A 242 16.01 -14.62 8.92
C ASN A 242 16.34 -15.42 7.65
N PRO A 243 17.61 -15.83 7.45
CA PRO A 243 18.06 -16.51 6.24
C PRO A 243 17.52 -17.95 6.08
N ASP A 244 16.84 -18.52 7.09
CA ASP A 244 16.21 -19.84 6.99
C ASP A 244 14.89 -19.77 6.20
N LEU A 245 14.39 -18.59 5.94
CA LEU A 245 13.14 -18.38 5.19
C LEU A 245 13.41 -18.20 3.70
N ASP A 246 12.38 -18.50 2.90
CA ASP A 246 12.36 -18.32 1.45
C ASP A 246 10.93 -17.97 1.02
N TYR A 247 10.76 -17.45 -0.19
CA TYR A 247 9.49 -16.96 -0.70
C TYR A 247 9.10 -17.71 -1.97
N TYR A 248 7.82 -18.06 -2.10
CA TYR A 248 7.30 -18.77 -3.25
C TYR A 248 6.00 -18.16 -3.77
N GLU A 249 5.97 -17.82 -5.04
CA GLU A 249 4.78 -17.38 -5.76
C GLU A 249 4.16 -18.58 -6.50
N PRO A 250 2.97 -19.08 -6.08
CA PRO A 250 2.37 -20.28 -6.63
C PRO A 250 2.06 -20.21 -8.12
N PHE A 251 2.25 -21.33 -8.82
CA PHE A 251 2.07 -21.46 -10.27
C PHE A 251 0.61 -21.30 -10.74
N GLN A 252 -0.34 -21.40 -9.83
CA GLN A 252 -1.76 -21.14 -10.12
C GLN A 252 -2.04 -19.66 -10.37
N GLY A 253 -1.06 -18.79 -10.11
CA GLY A 253 -1.17 -17.35 -10.17
C GLY A 253 -1.46 -16.73 -8.81
N THR A 254 -1.21 -15.44 -8.71
CA THR A 254 -1.40 -14.66 -7.51
C THR A 254 -1.92 -13.26 -7.82
N ASN A 255 -2.16 -12.46 -6.78
CA ASN A 255 -2.33 -11.03 -6.92
C ASN A 255 -0.95 -10.38 -7.12
N ILE A 256 -0.83 -9.62 -8.21
CA ILE A 256 0.19 -8.59 -8.39
C ILE A 256 -0.48 -7.25 -8.16
N TRP A 257 0.21 -6.31 -7.52
CA TRP A 257 -0.38 -5.03 -7.16
C TRP A 257 0.58 -3.88 -7.42
N THR A 258 0.01 -2.69 -7.62
CA THR A 258 0.74 -1.44 -7.73
C THR A 258 0.01 -0.37 -6.94
N ASP A 259 0.70 0.21 -5.98
CA ASP A 259 0.24 1.40 -5.30
C ASP A 259 0.79 2.63 -6.02
N ALA A 260 -0.02 3.66 -6.12
CA ALA A 260 0.38 4.84 -6.85
C ALA A 260 -0.06 6.14 -6.17
N MET A 261 0.76 7.16 -6.31
CA MET A 261 0.38 8.52 -5.95
C MET A 261 -0.67 9.03 -6.93
N VAL A 262 -1.80 9.50 -6.41
CA VAL A 262 -2.88 10.10 -7.20
C VAL A 262 -3.26 11.46 -6.60
N MET A 263 -3.70 12.37 -7.45
CA MET A 263 -4.14 13.71 -7.04
C MET A 263 -5.67 13.72 -6.90
N THR A 264 -6.17 14.06 -5.72
CA THR A 264 -7.62 14.10 -5.48
C THR A 264 -8.28 15.28 -6.21
N LYS A 265 -9.61 15.21 -6.41
CA LYS A 265 -10.40 16.35 -6.93
C LYS A 265 -10.29 17.59 -6.06
N GLU A 266 -10.07 17.40 -4.76
CA GLU A 266 -10.02 18.48 -3.77
C GLU A 266 -8.63 19.15 -3.70
N CYS A 267 -7.63 18.61 -4.39
CA CYS A 267 -6.30 19.22 -4.44
C CYS A 267 -6.35 20.61 -5.05
N THR A 268 -5.96 21.60 -4.27
CA THR A 268 -5.90 23.01 -4.68
C THR A 268 -4.47 23.47 -4.94
N ASN A 269 -3.47 22.79 -4.39
CA ASN A 269 -2.07 23.11 -4.54
C ASN A 269 -1.37 22.15 -5.52
N THR A 270 -1.86 22.16 -6.76
CA THR A 270 -1.41 21.21 -7.79
C THR A 270 0.09 21.33 -8.09
N ASP A 271 0.67 22.54 -8.08
CA ASP A 271 2.11 22.73 -8.31
C ASP A 271 2.96 22.04 -7.24
N LEU A 272 2.54 22.13 -5.98
CA LEU A 272 3.25 21.44 -4.89
C LEU A 272 3.03 19.94 -4.93
N ALA A 273 1.85 19.48 -5.35
CA ALA A 273 1.56 18.07 -5.58
C ALA A 273 2.47 17.48 -6.67
N TYR A 274 2.65 18.17 -7.82
CA TYR A 274 3.60 17.74 -8.85
C TYR A 274 5.03 17.66 -8.33
N LYS A 275 5.47 18.65 -7.55
CA LYS A 275 6.80 18.64 -6.94
C LYS A 275 6.99 17.47 -5.99
N PHE A 276 5.97 17.10 -5.22
CA PHE A 276 6.03 15.96 -4.31
C PHE A 276 6.12 14.64 -5.08
N MET A 277 5.31 14.46 -6.11
CA MET A 277 5.37 13.29 -6.98
C MET A 277 6.74 13.16 -7.66
N ASP A 278 7.28 14.26 -8.19
CA ASP A 278 8.60 14.29 -8.82
C ASP A 278 9.73 14.03 -7.82
N PHE A 279 9.60 14.53 -6.60
CA PHE A 279 10.53 14.29 -5.49
C PHE A 279 10.53 12.82 -5.05
N MET A 280 9.36 12.19 -4.93
CA MET A 280 9.27 10.78 -4.54
C MET A 280 9.71 9.82 -5.66
N THR A 281 9.72 10.27 -6.91
CA THR A 281 10.23 9.50 -8.06
C THR A 281 11.66 9.89 -8.45
N ASP A 282 12.31 10.81 -7.74
CA ASP A 282 13.74 11.04 -7.86
C ASP A 282 14.50 9.76 -7.46
N PRO A 283 15.49 9.30 -8.27
CA PRO A 283 16.18 8.03 -8.02
C PRO A 283 16.78 7.89 -6.63
N GLU A 284 17.38 8.94 -6.07
CA GLU A 284 17.99 8.91 -4.73
C GLU A 284 16.91 8.80 -3.63
N ASN A 285 15.83 9.59 -3.76
CA ASN A 285 14.73 9.55 -2.80
C ASN A 285 13.94 8.25 -2.89
N ALA A 286 13.68 7.76 -4.11
CA ALA A 286 13.00 6.48 -4.33
C ALA A 286 13.80 5.30 -3.78
N ARG A 287 15.15 5.34 -3.92
CA ARG A 287 16.05 4.35 -3.33
C ARG A 287 15.95 4.37 -1.80
N ALA A 288 16.12 5.55 -1.19
CA ALA A 288 16.06 5.70 0.26
C ALA A 288 14.70 5.23 0.81
N ASN A 289 13.61 5.57 0.11
CA ASN A 289 12.27 5.16 0.47
C ASN A 289 12.07 3.64 0.40
N SER A 290 12.52 3.00 -0.68
CA SER A 290 12.44 1.55 -0.85
C SER A 290 13.29 0.80 0.17
N GLU A 291 14.49 1.29 0.48
CA GLU A 291 15.37 0.71 1.49
C GLU A 291 14.75 0.76 2.89
N ALA A 292 14.12 1.89 3.24
CA ALA A 292 13.50 2.07 4.56
C ALA A 292 12.21 1.25 4.74
N VAL A 293 11.45 1.06 3.65
CA VAL A 293 10.12 0.41 3.69
C VAL A 293 10.18 -1.08 3.35
N GLY A 294 11.18 -1.50 2.56
CA GLY A 294 11.34 -2.90 2.14
C GLY A 294 10.63 -3.26 0.82
N TYR A 295 9.78 -2.39 0.29
CA TYR A 295 9.01 -2.68 -0.92
C TYR A 295 9.72 -2.28 -2.22
N SER A 296 9.43 -3.01 -3.29
CA SER A 296 10.01 -2.80 -4.61
C SER A 296 9.65 -1.43 -5.16
N SER A 297 10.68 -0.63 -5.44
CA SER A 297 10.51 0.71 -6.00
C SER A 297 9.91 0.65 -7.41
N ALA A 298 9.01 1.59 -7.72
CA ALA A 298 8.53 1.79 -9.08
C ALA A 298 9.55 2.52 -9.98
N VAL A 299 10.63 3.08 -9.42
CA VAL A 299 11.70 3.75 -10.17
C VAL A 299 12.77 2.73 -10.52
N GLN A 300 13.01 2.51 -11.83
CA GLN A 300 13.87 1.43 -12.34
C GLN A 300 15.28 1.44 -11.73
N SER A 301 15.95 2.58 -11.69
CA SER A 301 17.31 2.67 -11.16
C SER A 301 17.39 2.40 -9.65
N ALA A 302 16.40 2.86 -8.88
CA ALA A 302 16.30 2.58 -7.46
C ALA A 302 16.02 1.09 -7.20
N PHE A 303 15.10 0.51 -7.96
CA PHE A 303 14.79 -0.92 -7.91
C PHE A 303 16.02 -1.78 -8.20
N ASP A 304 16.76 -1.47 -9.30
CA ASP A 304 17.96 -2.20 -9.69
C ASP A 304 19.06 -2.11 -8.62
N GLU A 305 19.30 -0.91 -8.07
CA GLU A 305 20.29 -0.71 -7.03
C GLU A 305 19.96 -1.48 -5.74
N ILE A 306 18.74 -1.40 -5.26
CA ILE A 306 18.30 -2.11 -4.04
C ILE A 306 18.35 -3.63 -4.24
N ARG A 307 17.88 -4.13 -5.39
CA ARG A 307 17.98 -5.55 -5.76
C ARG A 307 19.41 -6.05 -5.72
N ASP A 308 20.36 -5.28 -6.28
CA ASP A 308 21.73 -5.72 -6.45
C ASP A 308 22.60 -5.50 -5.20
N THR A 309 22.11 -4.76 -4.21
CA THR A 309 22.85 -4.40 -2.98
C THR A 309 22.14 -4.88 -1.71
N VAL A 310 21.03 -4.27 -1.32
CA VAL A 310 20.34 -4.52 -0.05
C VAL A 310 19.67 -5.89 -0.03
N TYR A 311 18.93 -6.23 -1.10
CA TYR A 311 18.21 -7.49 -1.23
C TYR A 311 18.84 -8.45 -2.24
N LYS A 312 20.17 -8.38 -2.36
CA LYS A 312 20.90 -9.32 -3.19
C LYS A 312 20.61 -10.75 -2.73
N ASP A 313 20.26 -11.60 -3.69
CA ASP A 313 19.88 -13.01 -3.46
C ASP A 313 18.58 -13.20 -2.67
N ILE A 314 17.71 -12.17 -2.57
CA ILE A 314 16.38 -12.22 -1.98
C ILE A 314 15.33 -12.07 -3.08
N ASP A 315 14.86 -13.20 -3.61
CA ASP A 315 13.93 -13.24 -4.76
C ASP A 315 12.59 -12.52 -4.49
N ALA A 316 12.16 -12.45 -3.24
CA ALA A 316 10.92 -11.77 -2.85
C ALA A 316 10.89 -10.27 -3.21
N TYR A 317 12.09 -9.61 -3.27
CA TYR A 317 12.16 -8.22 -3.72
C TYR A 317 11.91 -8.05 -5.22
N VAL A 318 11.94 -9.12 -5.99
CA VAL A 318 11.72 -9.13 -7.45
C VAL A 318 10.43 -9.91 -7.77
N PRO A 319 9.25 -9.33 -7.52
CA PRO A 319 7.98 -10.01 -7.80
C PRO A 319 7.90 -10.45 -9.27
N ARG A 320 7.32 -11.61 -9.50
CA ARG A 320 7.18 -12.19 -10.84
C ARG A 320 6.33 -11.27 -11.74
N GLN A 321 6.83 -10.95 -12.94
CA GLN A 321 6.16 -10.08 -13.89
C GLN A 321 5.54 -10.82 -15.10
N ASP A 322 5.88 -12.09 -15.29
CA ASP A 322 5.50 -12.88 -16.48
C ASP A 322 4.53 -14.03 -16.17
N GLY A 323 3.98 -14.02 -14.96
CA GLY A 323 2.99 -15.01 -14.54
C GLY A 323 1.68 -14.86 -15.32
N LYS A 324 1.46 -15.74 -16.29
CA LYS A 324 0.26 -15.72 -17.17
C LYS A 324 -1.08 -15.78 -16.44
N LYS A 325 -1.05 -16.18 -15.18
CA LYS A 325 -2.23 -16.32 -14.32
C LYS A 325 -2.27 -15.29 -13.20
N ASP A 326 -1.24 -14.42 -13.11
CA ASP A 326 -1.22 -13.35 -12.14
C ASP A 326 -2.18 -12.24 -12.58
N GLU A 327 -2.86 -11.64 -11.64
CA GLU A 327 -3.86 -10.61 -11.93
C GLU A 327 -3.78 -9.48 -10.92
N TYR A 328 -4.08 -8.26 -11.38
CA TYR A 328 -4.42 -7.15 -10.51
C TYR A 328 -5.83 -7.33 -9.95
N PHE A 329 -6.05 -6.92 -8.71
CA PHE A 329 -7.42 -6.74 -8.23
C PHE A 329 -8.13 -5.65 -9.04
N ARG A 330 -9.43 -5.87 -9.24
CA ARG A 330 -10.33 -4.90 -9.88
C ARG A 330 -11.30 -4.37 -8.83
N TYR A 331 -11.86 -3.21 -9.13
CA TYR A 331 -13.00 -2.73 -8.37
C TYR A 331 -14.14 -3.74 -8.43
N GLN A 332 -14.60 -4.18 -7.29
CA GLN A 332 -15.76 -5.06 -7.16
C GLN A 332 -17.02 -4.24 -6.93
N GLU A 333 -18.11 -4.60 -7.61
CA GLU A 333 -19.42 -4.00 -7.37
C GLU A 333 -19.87 -4.26 -5.92
N PRO A 334 -20.64 -3.33 -5.31
CA PRO A 334 -21.01 -3.39 -3.89
C PRO A 334 -21.68 -4.71 -3.47
N GLU A 335 -22.49 -5.31 -4.34
CA GLU A 335 -23.20 -6.57 -4.09
C GLU A 335 -22.21 -7.73 -3.96
N VAL A 336 -21.20 -7.81 -4.85
CA VAL A 336 -20.17 -8.84 -4.81
C VAL A 336 -19.30 -8.68 -3.57
N LYS A 337 -18.88 -7.44 -3.27
CA LYS A 337 -18.10 -7.13 -2.07
C LYS A 337 -18.85 -7.51 -0.80
N LYS A 338 -20.14 -7.16 -0.70
CA LYS A 338 -20.97 -7.53 0.43
C LYS A 338 -21.09 -9.05 0.58
N TYR A 339 -21.27 -9.76 -0.54
CA TYR A 339 -21.35 -11.21 -0.53
C TYR A 339 -20.08 -11.86 -0.02
N CYS A 340 -18.90 -11.44 -0.51
CA CYS A 340 -17.62 -11.91 -0.02
C CYS A 340 -17.43 -11.66 1.48
N ALA A 341 -17.80 -10.47 1.98
CA ALA A 341 -17.71 -10.12 3.39
C ALA A 341 -18.60 -11.01 4.29
N GLU A 342 -19.81 -11.35 3.82
CA GLU A 342 -20.70 -12.28 4.51
C GLU A 342 -20.12 -13.69 4.56
N LEU A 343 -19.53 -14.15 3.45
CA LEU A 343 -18.86 -15.46 3.39
C LEU A 343 -17.59 -15.49 4.27
N TRP A 344 -16.80 -14.42 4.25
CA TRP A 344 -15.59 -14.29 5.08
C TRP A 344 -15.91 -14.37 6.58
N THR A 345 -16.96 -13.69 7.01
CA THR A 345 -17.45 -13.76 8.39
C THR A 345 -17.77 -15.21 8.79
N LYS A 346 -18.38 -15.98 7.87
CA LYS A 346 -18.68 -17.40 8.11
C LYS A 346 -17.39 -18.24 8.17
N VAL A 347 -16.41 -18.02 7.28
CA VAL A 347 -15.10 -18.71 7.33
C VAL A 347 -14.47 -18.53 8.70
N LYS A 348 -14.39 -17.30 9.19
CA LYS A 348 -13.75 -16.99 10.49
C LYS A 348 -14.52 -17.58 11.68
N SER A 349 -15.82 -17.80 11.55
CA SER A 349 -16.63 -18.41 12.61
C SER A 349 -16.56 -19.95 12.66
N HIS A 350 -16.08 -20.62 11.60
CA HIS A 350 -15.95 -22.08 11.54
C HIS A 350 -14.74 -22.64 12.30
N GLY A 351 -13.85 -21.81 12.80
CA GLY A 351 -12.65 -22.23 13.54
C GLY A 351 -12.58 -21.72 14.99
N ALA A 352 -13.63 -21.03 15.45
CA ALA A 352 -13.68 -20.43 16.78
C ALA A 352 -14.28 -21.37 17.84
#